data_12362fdc4395628d007610117be79ef3
#
_entry.id   12362fdc4395628d007610117be79ef3
#
_cell.length_a   1.000
_cell.length_b   1.000
_cell.length_c   1.000
_cell.angle_alpha   90.00
_cell.angle_beta   90.00
_cell.angle_gamma   90.00
#
_symmetry.space_group_name_H-M   'P 1'
#
loop_
_entity.id
_entity.type
_entity.pdbx_description
1 polymer ?
#
loop_
_entity_poly.entity_id
_entity_poly.type
_entity_poly.pdbx_seq_one_letter_code
_entity_poly.pdbx_strand_id
1 'polypeptide(L)'
;MGWLYMRSLEGHATPKAYLDAQFTYARDTGRSRVLASSLVGRRTYYAAVEWIPAASGEREVWGLICLVRYNPRDREGLVFGYKDMSESMGPCESECPRRILDLLTATENTYALAWRERCRTRLSDRSARAAKPTPKPGDVVVLAEPILFRDGRTFSRFEAVSWPGRPRGGLVYRSELGGLYRIPKLKDRVYRIEGKTVRTRN
;
A
#
# COMPACT_ATOMS: atom_id res chain seq x y z
N MET A 1 13.81 -5.94 -20.79
CA MET A 1 14.58 -6.97 -20.02
C MET A 1 13.61 -7.77 -19.17
N GLY A 2 13.78 -9.09 -19.09
CA GLY A 2 12.87 -9.97 -18.38
C GLY A 2 13.12 -10.06 -16.86
N TRP A 3 12.29 -10.83 -16.21
CA TRP A 3 12.40 -11.16 -14.78
C TRP A 3 13.71 -11.90 -14.49
N LEU A 4 14.47 -11.41 -13.52
CA LEU A 4 15.61 -12.12 -12.96
C LEU A 4 15.15 -13.01 -11.82
N TYR A 5 15.41 -14.30 -11.92
CA TYR A 5 15.10 -15.28 -10.89
C TYR A 5 16.34 -15.52 -10.04
N MET A 6 16.23 -15.33 -8.75
CA MET A 6 17.30 -15.61 -7.80
C MET A 6 16.81 -16.61 -6.78
N ARG A 7 17.61 -17.64 -6.51
CA ARG A 7 17.23 -18.77 -5.62
C ARG A 7 17.81 -18.69 -4.22
N SER A 8 18.73 -17.74 -3.97
CA SER A 8 19.32 -17.58 -2.65
C SER A 8 19.53 -16.12 -2.30
N LEU A 9 19.64 -15.82 -1.02
CA LEU A 9 19.96 -14.48 -0.53
C LEU A 9 21.48 -14.24 -0.44
N GLU A 10 22.30 -15.17 -0.96
CA GLU A 10 23.77 -15.05 -1.02
C GLU A 10 24.40 -14.60 0.31
N GLY A 11 23.92 -15.12 1.43
CA GLY A 11 24.38 -14.78 2.77
C GLY A 11 23.76 -13.50 3.40
N HIS A 12 22.92 -12.78 2.67
CA HIS A 12 22.22 -11.62 3.22
C HIS A 12 21.07 -12.05 4.15
N ALA A 13 20.88 -11.31 5.25
CA ALA A 13 19.88 -11.63 6.26
C ALA A 13 18.43 -11.43 5.79
N THR A 14 18.20 -10.58 4.79
CA THR A 14 16.86 -10.25 4.29
C THR A 14 16.86 -10.02 2.79
N PRO A 15 15.71 -10.26 2.10
CA PRO A 15 15.56 -9.91 0.69
C PRO A 15 15.85 -8.44 0.38
N LYS A 16 15.52 -7.55 1.32
CA LYS A 16 15.83 -6.12 1.16
C LYS A 16 17.33 -5.87 1.13
N ALA A 17 18.08 -6.43 2.09
CA ALA A 17 19.53 -6.25 2.16
C ALA A 17 20.24 -6.82 0.92
N TYR A 18 19.78 -7.99 0.46
CA TYR A 18 20.26 -8.61 -0.75
C TYR A 18 20.04 -7.70 -1.97
N LEU A 19 18.80 -7.20 -2.19
CA LEU A 19 18.48 -6.34 -3.33
C LEU A 19 19.20 -4.99 -3.27
N ASP A 20 19.34 -4.39 -2.09
CA ASP A 20 20.12 -3.17 -1.92
C ASP A 20 21.59 -3.39 -2.36
N ALA A 21 22.19 -4.52 -2.00
CA ALA A 21 23.54 -4.87 -2.40
C ALA A 21 23.67 -5.12 -3.91
N GLN A 22 22.72 -5.83 -4.52
CA GLN A 22 22.73 -6.15 -5.95
C GLN A 22 22.68 -4.90 -6.84
N PHE A 23 22.01 -3.85 -6.39
CA PHE A 23 21.89 -2.59 -7.13
C PHE A 23 22.86 -1.50 -6.66
N THR A 24 23.85 -1.87 -5.81
CA THR A 24 24.92 -0.98 -5.38
C THR A 24 26.24 -1.53 -5.87
N TYR A 25 26.79 -0.94 -6.92
CA TYR A 25 28.06 -1.37 -7.54
C TYR A 25 28.77 -0.23 -8.25
N ALA A 26 30.06 -0.41 -8.47
CA ALA A 26 30.89 0.40 -9.36
C ALA A 26 31.52 -0.51 -10.42
N ARG A 27 31.50 -0.08 -11.67
CA ARG A 27 32.09 -0.76 -12.84
C ARG A 27 32.69 0.28 -13.76
N ASP A 28 33.47 -0.16 -14.75
CA ASP A 28 34.07 0.73 -15.78
C ASP A 28 33.00 1.52 -16.54
N THR A 29 31.78 0.97 -16.66
CA THR A 29 30.68 1.62 -17.37
C THR A 29 29.97 2.69 -16.54
N GLY A 30 30.19 2.72 -15.21
CA GLY A 30 29.57 3.65 -14.30
C GLY A 30 29.32 3.07 -12.90
N ARG A 31 28.67 3.86 -12.08
CA ARG A 31 28.33 3.46 -10.71
C ARG A 31 26.82 3.50 -10.45
N SER A 32 26.35 2.52 -9.68
CA SER A 32 24.97 2.41 -9.25
C SER A 32 24.90 2.42 -7.74
N ARG A 33 23.87 3.07 -7.18
CA ARG A 33 23.65 3.16 -5.74
C ARG A 33 22.18 3.23 -5.41
N VAL A 34 21.74 2.45 -4.43
CA VAL A 34 20.39 2.56 -3.88
C VAL A 34 20.31 3.76 -2.93
N LEU A 35 19.53 4.78 -3.30
CA LEU A 35 19.33 5.99 -2.48
C LEU A 35 18.30 5.76 -1.38
N ALA A 36 17.23 5.06 -1.70
CA ALA A 36 16.19 4.69 -0.77
C ALA A 36 15.51 3.41 -1.23
N SER A 37 15.17 2.55 -0.28
CA SER A 37 14.42 1.33 -0.57
C SER A 37 13.41 0.98 0.52
N SER A 38 12.43 0.17 0.16
CA SER A 38 11.37 -0.28 1.06
C SER A 38 10.81 -1.61 0.60
N LEU A 39 10.55 -2.50 1.55
CA LEU A 39 9.82 -3.75 1.32
C LEU A 39 8.39 -3.56 1.84
N VAL A 40 7.42 -3.45 0.93
CA VAL A 40 6.01 -3.24 1.24
C VAL A 40 5.29 -4.57 1.31
N GLY A 41 4.57 -4.80 2.42
CA GLY A 41 3.79 -6.03 2.62
C GLY A 41 4.62 -7.31 2.60
N ARG A 42 5.93 -7.26 2.79
CA ARG A 42 6.89 -8.37 2.68
C ARG A 42 6.93 -9.05 1.30
N ARG A 43 6.35 -8.44 0.27
CA ARG A 43 6.20 -9.04 -1.07
C ARG A 43 6.74 -8.18 -2.19
N THR A 44 6.77 -6.87 -2.04
CA THR A 44 7.17 -5.97 -3.10
C THR A 44 8.25 -5.02 -2.61
N TYR A 45 9.41 -5.15 -3.18
CA TYR A 45 10.52 -4.25 -2.95
C TYR A 45 10.45 -3.09 -3.95
N TYR A 46 10.62 -1.89 -3.45
CA TYR A 46 10.73 -0.66 -4.23
C TYR A 46 12.04 0.04 -3.88
N ALA A 47 12.72 0.58 -4.89
CA ALA A 47 13.91 1.40 -4.67
C ALA A 47 13.99 2.57 -5.65
N ALA A 48 14.61 3.65 -5.21
CA ALA A 48 15.20 4.66 -6.07
C ALA A 48 16.67 4.32 -6.26
N VAL A 49 17.04 4.00 -7.47
CA VAL A 49 18.42 3.62 -7.84
C VAL A 49 19.06 4.75 -8.63
N GLU A 50 20.12 5.29 -8.09
CA GLU A 50 20.96 6.27 -8.79
C GLU A 50 21.90 5.54 -9.75
N TRP A 51 21.96 6.02 -10.97
CA TRP A 51 22.94 5.60 -11.97
C TRP A 51 23.74 6.81 -12.45
N ILE A 52 25.06 6.66 -12.50
CA ILE A 52 25.96 7.67 -13.03
C ILE A 52 26.87 6.97 -14.04
N PRO A 53 26.63 7.13 -15.36
CA PRO A 53 27.49 6.58 -16.40
C PRO A 53 28.87 7.17 -16.33
N ALA A 54 29.92 6.35 -16.55
CA ALA A 54 31.29 6.83 -16.56
C ALA A 54 31.55 7.81 -17.72
N ALA A 55 30.89 7.61 -18.86
CA ALA A 55 31.11 8.40 -20.07
C ALA A 55 30.52 9.81 -19.99
N SER A 56 29.32 9.98 -19.44
CA SER A 56 28.64 11.30 -19.37
C SER A 56 28.74 11.95 -18.00
N GLY A 57 28.88 11.17 -16.93
CA GLY A 57 28.75 11.67 -15.57
C GLY A 57 27.35 12.15 -15.19
N GLU A 58 26.39 12.08 -16.11
CA GLU A 58 25.04 12.56 -15.92
C GLU A 58 24.28 11.64 -14.97
N ARG A 59 23.74 12.23 -13.92
CA ARG A 59 23.03 11.50 -12.86
C ARG A 59 21.58 11.22 -13.25
N GLU A 60 21.20 9.96 -13.21
CA GLU A 60 19.82 9.53 -13.34
C GLU A 60 19.37 8.76 -12.09
N VAL A 61 18.11 8.94 -11.66
CA VAL A 61 17.50 8.15 -10.59
C VAL A 61 16.25 7.49 -11.16
N TRP A 62 16.28 6.19 -11.26
CA TRP A 62 15.19 5.39 -11.79
C TRP A 62 14.50 4.54 -10.72
N GLY A 63 13.27 4.13 -10.99
CA GLY A 63 12.47 3.32 -10.07
C GLY A 63 12.68 1.83 -10.30
N LEU A 64 13.05 1.11 -9.25
CA LEU A 64 13.16 -0.33 -9.26
C LEU A 64 12.00 -0.96 -8.50
N ILE A 65 11.45 -2.02 -9.06
CA ILE A 65 10.48 -2.88 -8.39
C ILE A 65 10.93 -4.33 -8.49
N CYS A 66 10.89 -5.03 -7.36
CA CYS A 66 11.07 -6.46 -7.33
C CYS A 66 9.94 -7.13 -6.56
N LEU A 67 9.39 -8.20 -7.12
CA LEU A 67 8.49 -9.06 -6.39
C LEU A 67 9.30 -10.08 -5.58
N VAL A 68 9.05 -10.14 -4.27
CA VAL A 68 9.68 -11.07 -3.37
C VAL A 68 8.70 -12.19 -3.06
N ARG A 69 8.99 -13.39 -3.52
CA ARG A 69 8.25 -14.60 -3.12
C ARG A 69 9.08 -15.39 -2.12
N TYR A 70 8.52 -15.58 -0.96
CA TYR A 70 9.11 -16.42 0.08
C TYR A 70 8.40 -17.77 0.07
N ASN A 71 9.15 -18.85 -0.18
CA ASN A 71 8.65 -20.19 0.06
C ASN A 71 9.08 -20.62 1.47
N PRO A 72 8.15 -20.74 2.46
CA PRO A 72 8.52 -21.08 3.83
C PRO A 72 9.09 -22.52 3.96
N ARG A 73 8.93 -23.36 2.94
CA ARG A 73 9.51 -24.72 2.89
C ARG A 73 10.93 -24.72 2.31
N ASP A 74 11.30 -23.67 1.64
CA ASP A 74 12.61 -23.48 1.03
C ASP A 74 13.27 -22.33 1.80
N ARG A 75 14.35 -22.60 2.53
CA ARG A 75 15.09 -21.57 3.27
C ARG A 75 15.70 -20.51 2.33
N GLU A 76 15.69 -20.80 1.05
CA GLU A 76 16.11 -19.93 -0.02
C GLU A 76 14.90 -19.14 -0.56
N GLY A 77 14.81 -17.88 -0.23
CA GLY A 77 13.75 -16.99 -0.76
C GLY A 77 13.88 -16.85 -2.29
N LEU A 78 12.79 -17.07 -3.03
CA LEU A 78 12.75 -16.77 -4.45
C LEU A 78 12.48 -15.28 -4.66
N VAL A 79 13.45 -14.56 -5.18
CA VAL A 79 13.36 -13.13 -5.49
C VAL A 79 13.14 -12.95 -6.98
N PHE A 80 12.06 -12.29 -7.37
CA PHE A 80 11.81 -11.86 -8.74
C PHE A 80 12.21 -10.39 -8.86
N GLY A 81 13.31 -10.12 -9.55
CA GLY A 81 13.76 -8.77 -9.80
C GLY A 81 13.18 -8.23 -11.11
N TYR A 82 12.54 -7.08 -11.03
CA TYR A 82 12.19 -6.28 -12.20
C TYR A 82 12.91 -4.94 -12.11
N LYS A 83 13.62 -4.59 -13.18
CA LYS A 83 14.60 -3.52 -13.07
C LYS A 83 14.09 -2.14 -13.23
N ASP A 84 13.18 -1.92 -14.16
CA ASP A 84 12.88 -0.57 -14.61
C ASP A 84 11.40 -0.44 -14.92
N MET A 85 10.85 0.69 -14.51
CA MET A 85 9.46 1.06 -14.80
C MET A 85 9.26 1.58 -16.21
N SER A 86 10.32 1.67 -17.02
CA SER A 86 10.28 2.08 -18.41
C SER A 86 9.81 0.97 -19.37
N GLU A 87 9.71 -0.27 -18.91
CA GLU A 87 9.32 -1.40 -19.75
C GLU A 87 7.80 -1.57 -19.84
N SER A 88 7.29 -1.91 -21.03
CA SER A 88 5.85 -2.10 -21.31
C SER A 88 5.18 -3.17 -20.47
N MET A 89 5.94 -4.12 -19.95
CA MET A 89 5.50 -5.17 -19.03
C MET A 89 5.75 -4.81 -17.58
N GLY A 90 5.64 -3.53 -17.25
CA GLY A 90 5.84 -3.02 -15.90
C GLY A 90 4.99 -3.77 -14.86
N PRO A 91 5.48 -3.92 -13.62
CA PRO A 91 4.75 -4.58 -12.56
C PRO A 91 3.45 -3.85 -12.25
N CYS A 92 2.44 -4.63 -11.90
CA CYS A 92 1.11 -4.13 -11.57
C CYS A 92 1.04 -3.41 -10.22
N GLU A 93 2.02 -3.66 -9.35
CA GLU A 93 2.07 -3.11 -8.01
C GLU A 93 2.35 -1.61 -8.04
N SER A 94 1.48 -0.84 -7.36
CA SER A 94 1.55 0.62 -7.33
C SER A 94 1.48 1.14 -5.89
N GLU A 95 2.24 0.52 -4.98
CA GLU A 95 2.28 0.87 -3.56
C GLU A 95 3.63 1.49 -3.14
N CYS A 96 4.34 2.07 -4.11
CA CYS A 96 5.64 2.69 -3.88
C CYS A 96 5.53 3.83 -2.87
N PRO A 97 6.37 3.84 -1.82
CA PRO A 97 6.38 4.93 -0.84
C PRO A 97 6.74 6.28 -1.48
N ARG A 98 6.10 7.36 -1.01
CA ARG A 98 6.33 8.72 -1.49
C ARG A 98 7.81 9.08 -1.51
N ARG A 99 8.56 8.78 -0.43
CA ARG A 99 9.98 9.06 -0.31
C ARG A 99 10.85 8.48 -1.43
N ILE A 100 10.39 7.40 -2.08
CA ILE A 100 11.07 6.79 -3.22
C ILE A 100 10.64 7.49 -4.50
N LEU A 101 9.34 7.72 -4.69
CA LEU A 101 8.80 8.41 -5.87
C LEU A 101 9.37 9.82 -6.05
N ASP A 102 9.60 10.53 -4.93
CA ASP A 102 10.08 11.92 -4.94
C ASP A 102 11.58 12.01 -5.30
N LEU A 103 12.31 10.91 -5.29
CA LEU A 103 13.72 10.84 -5.69
C LEU A 103 13.91 10.58 -7.20
N LEU A 104 12.87 10.07 -7.89
CA LEU A 104 12.99 9.66 -9.27
C LEU A 104 13.15 10.86 -10.20
N THR A 105 14.09 10.79 -11.13
CA THR A 105 14.25 11.83 -12.15
C THR A 105 13.04 11.91 -13.07
N ALA A 106 12.87 13.04 -13.74
CA ALA A 106 11.84 13.19 -14.75
C ALA A 106 12.04 12.14 -15.87
N THR A 107 10.96 11.73 -16.50
CA THR A 107 11.00 10.79 -17.63
C THR A 107 9.85 11.10 -18.58
N GLU A 108 10.08 10.84 -19.86
CA GLU A 108 9.03 10.92 -20.89
C GLU A 108 8.38 9.54 -21.15
N ASN A 109 8.87 8.50 -20.51
CA ASN A 109 8.33 7.16 -20.66
C ASN A 109 6.91 7.07 -20.13
N THR A 110 5.95 6.80 -21.01
CA THR A 110 4.51 6.79 -20.72
C THR A 110 4.12 5.74 -19.67
N TYR A 111 4.78 4.58 -19.66
CA TYR A 111 4.53 3.52 -18.68
C TYR A 111 5.01 3.91 -17.29
N ALA A 112 6.21 4.50 -17.20
CA ALA A 112 6.75 5.01 -15.95
C ALA A 112 5.89 6.15 -15.39
N LEU A 113 5.44 7.08 -16.23
CA LEU A 113 4.54 8.17 -15.84
C LEU A 113 3.20 7.62 -15.32
N ALA A 114 2.56 6.73 -16.05
CA ALA A 114 1.30 6.13 -15.64
C ALA A 114 1.43 5.32 -14.33
N TRP A 115 2.55 4.63 -14.12
CA TRP A 115 2.81 3.93 -12.86
C TRP A 115 3.02 4.90 -11.70
N ARG A 116 3.83 5.95 -11.89
CA ARG A 116 4.05 6.98 -10.87
C ARG A 116 2.74 7.64 -10.46
N GLU A 117 1.87 7.92 -11.43
CA GLU A 117 0.55 8.50 -11.17
C GLU A 117 -0.35 7.54 -10.37
N ARG A 118 -0.42 6.26 -10.74
CA ARG A 118 -1.14 5.25 -9.95
C ARG A 118 -0.63 5.15 -8.51
N CYS A 119 0.68 5.25 -8.30
CA CYS A 119 1.26 5.26 -6.96
C CYS A 119 0.82 6.50 -6.16
N ARG A 120 0.86 7.69 -6.76
CA ARG A 120 0.44 8.94 -6.12
C ARG A 120 -1.05 8.92 -5.75
N THR A 121 -1.90 8.47 -6.68
CA THR A 121 -3.34 8.32 -6.45
C THR A 121 -3.60 7.39 -5.26
N ARG A 122 -2.97 6.22 -5.21
CA ARG A 122 -3.13 5.30 -4.07
C ARG A 122 -2.64 5.88 -2.74
N LEU A 123 -1.55 6.63 -2.75
CA LEU A 123 -1.06 7.32 -1.55
C LEU A 123 -2.05 8.39 -1.08
N SER A 124 -2.61 9.17 -2.00
CA SER A 124 -3.64 10.16 -1.72
C SER A 124 -4.89 9.51 -1.13
N ASP A 125 -5.41 8.47 -1.78
CA ASP A 125 -6.59 7.73 -1.30
C ASP A 125 -6.38 7.13 0.08
N ARG A 126 -5.18 6.56 0.32
CA ARG A 126 -4.81 6.01 1.62
C ARG A 126 -4.76 7.09 2.70
N SER A 127 -4.20 8.26 2.37
CA SER A 127 -4.15 9.42 3.26
C SER A 127 -5.55 9.94 3.56
N ALA A 128 -6.38 10.15 2.53
CA ALA A 128 -7.76 10.58 2.68
C ALA A 128 -8.57 9.59 3.53
N ARG A 129 -8.39 8.28 3.30
CA ARG A 129 -9.03 7.23 4.10
C ARG A 129 -8.55 7.24 5.56
N ALA A 130 -7.25 7.47 5.80
CA ALA A 130 -6.70 7.55 7.15
C ALA A 130 -7.21 8.77 7.92
N ALA A 131 -7.42 9.89 7.22
CA ALA A 131 -7.93 11.13 7.80
C ALA A 131 -9.42 11.05 8.19
N LYS A 132 -10.19 10.09 7.64
CA LYS A 132 -11.60 9.93 8.03
C LYS A 132 -11.72 9.58 9.50
N PRO A 133 -12.64 10.20 10.23
CA PRO A 133 -12.83 9.94 11.65
C PRO A 133 -13.20 8.46 11.87
N THR A 134 -12.67 7.87 12.93
CA THR A 134 -13.01 6.49 13.31
C THR A 134 -14.11 6.52 14.36
N PRO A 135 -15.28 5.92 14.11
CA PRO A 135 -16.37 5.87 15.09
C PRO A 135 -15.92 5.20 16.38
N LYS A 136 -16.47 5.68 17.50
CA LYS A 136 -16.33 5.10 18.84
C LYS A 136 -17.68 4.56 19.30
N PRO A 137 -17.72 3.65 20.27
CA PRO A 137 -18.98 3.20 20.85
C PRO A 137 -19.83 4.38 21.34
N GLY A 138 -21.10 4.42 20.91
CA GLY A 138 -22.06 5.48 21.18
C GLY A 138 -22.10 6.58 20.11
N ASP A 139 -21.19 6.61 19.16
CA ASP A 139 -21.28 7.54 18.04
C ASP A 139 -22.38 7.12 17.06
N VAL A 140 -23.04 8.12 16.48
CA VAL A 140 -24.01 7.89 15.39
C VAL A 140 -23.32 8.10 14.06
N VAL A 141 -23.27 7.05 13.25
CA VAL A 141 -22.72 7.07 11.90
C VAL A 141 -23.85 7.25 10.91
N VAL A 142 -23.77 8.29 10.09
CA VAL A 142 -24.73 8.56 9.01
C VAL A 142 -24.00 8.45 7.66
N LEU A 143 -24.45 7.52 6.84
CA LEU A 143 -23.93 7.28 5.50
C LEU A 143 -24.63 8.21 4.50
N ALA A 144 -23.89 8.72 3.53
CA ALA A 144 -24.48 9.49 2.43
C ALA A 144 -25.38 8.62 1.54
N GLU A 145 -25.00 7.35 1.35
CA GLU A 145 -25.77 6.37 0.58
C GLU A 145 -26.21 5.23 1.49
N PRO A 146 -27.51 4.89 1.50
CA PRO A 146 -28.02 3.76 2.28
C PRO A 146 -27.39 2.44 1.84
N ILE A 147 -27.27 1.49 2.77
CA ILE A 147 -26.79 0.13 2.49
C ILE A 147 -27.96 -0.83 2.53
N LEU A 148 -28.13 -1.60 1.45
CA LEU A 148 -29.00 -2.77 1.41
C LEU A 148 -28.27 -3.96 2.03
N PHE A 149 -28.84 -4.55 3.07
CA PHE A 149 -28.31 -5.73 3.76
C PHE A 149 -28.96 -7.02 3.22
N ARG A 150 -28.35 -8.16 3.55
CA ARG A 150 -28.83 -9.49 3.09
C ARG A 150 -30.25 -9.85 3.54
N ASP A 151 -30.72 -9.23 4.60
CA ASP A 151 -32.08 -9.39 5.13
C ASP A 151 -33.13 -8.53 4.37
N GLY A 152 -32.72 -7.89 3.25
CA GLY A 152 -33.56 -7.04 2.42
C GLY A 152 -33.80 -5.64 3.00
N ARG A 153 -33.22 -5.30 4.13
CA ARG A 153 -33.42 -4.01 4.77
C ARG A 153 -32.36 -3.01 4.33
N THR A 154 -32.76 -1.74 4.27
CA THR A 154 -31.89 -0.64 3.84
C THR A 154 -31.80 0.39 4.95
N PHE A 155 -30.55 0.77 5.32
CA PHE A 155 -30.30 1.76 6.35
C PHE A 155 -29.17 2.70 5.96
N SER A 156 -29.23 3.94 6.43
CA SER A 156 -28.18 4.95 6.32
C SER A 156 -27.68 5.46 7.66
N ARG A 157 -28.41 5.21 8.74
CA ARG A 157 -28.12 5.71 10.07
C ARG A 157 -27.91 4.57 11.06
N PHE A 158 -26.85 4.65 11.86
CA PHE A 158 -26.45 3.60 12.78
C PHE A 158 -25.81 4.17 14.04
N GLU A 159 -26.05 3.52 15.16
CA GLU A 159 -25.27 3.72 16.40
C GLU A 159 -24.12 2.72 16.42
N ALA A 160 -22.88 3.21 16.57
CA ALA A 160 -21.72 2.35 16.75
C ALA A 160 -21.75 1.75 18.16
N VAL A 161 -21.70 0.43 18.27
CA VAL A 161 -21.71 -0.27 19.56
C VAL A 161 -20.57 -1.26 19.64
N SER A 162 -20.04 -1.49 20.85
CA SER A 162 -19.03 -2.54 21.06
C SER A 162 -19.65 -3.90 20.76
N TRP A 163 -18.88 -4.77 20.09
CA TRP A 163 -19.37 -6.13 19.82
C TRP A 163 -19.51 -6.92 21.12
N PRO A 164 -20.72 -7.39 21.46
CA PRO A 164 -20.91 -8.25 22.62
C PRO A 164 -20.07 -9.53 22.50
N GLY A 165 -19.32 -9.88 23.54
CA GLY A 165 -18.56 -11.14 23.61
C GLY A 165 -17.20 -11.18 22.90
N ARG A 166 -16.67 -10.06 22.38
CA ARG A 166 -15.29 -9.98 21.90
C ARG A 166 -14.43 -9.03 22.73
N PRO A 167 -13.48 -9.55 23.54
CA PRO A 167 -12.66 -8.73 24.45
C PRO A 167 -11.72 -7.74 23.77
N ARG A 168 -11.47 -7.85 22.48
CA ARG A 168 -10.55 -6.99 21.70
C ARG A 168 -11.27 -6.13 20.66
N GLY A 169 -12.45 -5.58 21.03
CA GLY A 169 -13.00 -4.41 20.41
C GLY A 169 -13.22 -4.49 18.90
N GLY A 170 -14.28 -5.13 18.44
CA GLY A 170 -14.87 -4.83 17.15
C GLY A 170 -16.06 -3.92 17.33
N LEU A 171 -16.29 -2.99 16.38
CA LEU A 171 -17.54 -2.25 16.32
C LEU A 171 -18.55 -3.02 15.48
N VAL A 172 -19.79 -3.00 15.94
CA VAL A 172 -20.99 -3.29 15.14
C VAL A 172 -21.88 -2.07 15.16
N TYR A 173 -22.80 -2.03 14.24
CA TYR A 173 -23.62 -0.87 13.97
C TYR A 173 -25.07 -1.25 14.18
N ARG A 174 -25.69 -0.63 15.17
CA ARG A 174 -27.11 -0.81 15.49
C ARG A 174 -27.94 0.10 14.59
N SER A 175 -28.86 -0.47 13.83
CA SER A 175 -29.83 0.30 13.04
C SER A 175 -30.91 0.91 13.93
N GLU A 176 -31.73 1.79 13.39
CA GLU A 176 -32.90 2.39 14.04
C GLU A 176 -33.93 1.34 14.51
N LEU A 177 -34.00 0.21 13.80
CA LEU A 177 -34.85 -0.93 14.18
C LEU A 177 -34.21 -1.88 15.20
N GLY A 178 -33.03 -1.53 15.76
CA GLY A 178 -32.33 -2.31 16.77
C GLY A 178 -31.47 -3.46 16.23
N GLY A 179 -31.53 -3.79 14.95
CA GLY A 179 -30.70 -4.82 14.34
C GLY A 179 -29.21 -4.46 14.36
N LEU A 180 -28.36 -5.47 14.59
CA LEU A 180 -26.90 -5.31 14.59
C LEU A 180 -26.30 -5.72 13.24
N TYR A 181 -25.55 -4.81 12.63
CA TYR A 181 -24.98 -5.00 11.31
C TYR A 181 -23.47 -4.78 11.33
N ARG A 182 -22.77 -5.40 10.39
CA ARG A 182 -21.40 -5.05 10.04
C ARG A 182 -21.43 -4.15 8.82
N ILE A 183 -20.74 -3.02 8.87
CA ILE A 183 -20.54 -2.16 7.72
C ILE A 183 -19.11 -2.45 7.20
N PRO A 184 -18.97 -3.27 6.15
CA PRO A 184 -17.65 -3.57 5.58
C PRO A 184 -17.09 -2.31 4.93
N LYS A 185 -15.78 -2.11 5.10
CA LYS A 185 -15.05 -1.00 4.47
C LYS A 185 -15.70 0.38 4.71
N LEU A 186 -16.15 0.64 5.94
CA LEU A 186 -16.79 1.92 6.29
C LEU A 186 -15.95 3.14 5.82
N LYS A 187 -14.62 3.09 5.98
CA LYS A 187 -13.73 4.18 5.57
C LYS A 187 -13.68 4.43 4.05
N ASP A 188 -14.16 3.50 3.25
CA ASP A 188 -14.27 3.67 1.79
C ASP A 188 -15.57 4.41 1.40
N ARG A 189 -16.53 4.52 2.32
CA ARG A 189 -17.81 5.18 2.11
C ARG A 189 -17.76 6.64 2.52
N VAL A 190 -18.70 7.42 2.00
CA VAL A 190 -18.95 8.79 2.49
C VAL A 190 -19.85 8.71 3.72
N TYR A 191 -19.36 9.18 4.85
CA TYR A 191 -20.12 9.21 6.10
C TYR A 191 -19.71 10.38 6.97
N ARG A 192 -20.60 10.74 7.89
CA ARG A 192 -20.34 11.66 9.00
C ARG A 192 -20.61 11.00 10.33
N ILE A 193 -20.00 11.49 11.39
CA ILE A 193 -20.26 11.09 12.76
C ILE A 193 -21.03 12.23 13.44
N GLU A 194 -22.24 11.93 13.86
CA GLU A 194 -23.00 12.79 14.79
C GLU A 194 -22.66 12.36 16.22
N GLY A 195 -22.68 13.29 17.16
CA GLY A 195 -22.32 13.00 18.55
C GLY A 195 -23.18 11.88 19.17
N LYS A 196 -22.78 11.43 20.37
CA LYS A 196 -23.43 10.33 21.07
C LYS A 196 -24.92 10.58 21.21
N THR A 197 -25.73 9.56 20.90
CA THR A 197 -27.14 9.58 21.23
C THR A 197 -27.27 9.59 22.78
N VAL A 198 -27.74 10.69 23.32
CA VAL A 198 -28.12 10.77 24.75
C VAL A 198 -29.36 9.90 24.92
N ARG A 199 -29.21 8.70 25.44
CA ARG A 199 -30.36 7.92 25.90
C ARG A 199 -30.84 8.51 27.17
N THR A 200 -31.95 9.25 27.14
CA THR A 200 -32.74 9.52 28.32
C THR A 200 -33.17 8.15 28.87
N ARG A 201 -32.68 7.79 30.05
CA ARG A 201 -33.22 6.67 30.81
C ARG A 201 -34.60 7.12 31.29
N ASN A 202 -35.64 6.55 30.69
CA ASN A 202 -36.96 6.49 31.34
C ASN A 202 -36.95 5.40 32.42
#